data_fd2708e040c7f01b9bef0ae1594cabc7
#
_entry.id   fd2708e040c7f01b9bef0ae1594cabc7
#
_cell.length_a   1.000
_cell.length_b   1.000
_cell.length_c   1.000
_cell.angle_alpha   90.00
_cell.angle_beta   90.00
_cell.angle_gamma   90.00
#
_symmetry.space_group_name_H-M   'P 1'
#
loop_
_entity.id
_entity.type
_entity.pdbx_description
1 polymer ?
#
loop_
_entity_poly.entity_id
_entity_poly.type
_entity_poly.pdbx_seq_one_letter_code
_entity_poly.pdbx_strand_id
1 'polypeptide(L)'
;MNSLFPDTPYGCESGGDPDHIPELSYEEFLEFHKTYYHPSNSYIYLYGNMDMAEKLAFIDEHYLSAFERLDVDSEIRRQEPFEKRKDLVMEYPVSESESEEGNSYLAYSTVVGDASDVLTGTAFEVLDYALLSAPGAPLKQALLDAQIGMDVYGSYDDGIMQPYFDIVAKGTDPDKKEKFVEIIRTTLEDIAANGIDRKALDAGINCMEFRYREADFSSWPKGLMYSLAVFGNWLYSDEKAFAQVQALPVFEKLKELAGQGYFEELIRKYLLDNTHGSVITLVPSKGLAARKEKALEEKLQAHLESLSQEEKEALVQKTKALEAYQEAPEEPGAEKCIPMLKREDIRKEAAGFSNEPLDVDGSLFLYHEVPTNGIAYLDLMFDLKDLAPEKVPYLGLLKSVLGYVDTAHYTYGELSNEINAETGGINIGIEVFDHVDSTEDYDAMFSVRGKG
;
A
#
# COMPACT_ATOMS: atom_id res chain seq x y z
N MET A 1 -3.28 -2.57 -14.01
CA MET A 1 -3.87 -3.94 -14.01
C MET A 1 -4.42 -4.36 -15.38
N ASN A 2 -5.29 -3.62 -16.04
CA ASN A 2 -5.84 -4.01 -17.37
C ASN A 2 -4.79 -4.41 -18.41
N SER A 3 -3.64 -3.71 -18.46
CA SER A 3 -2.56 -4.03 -19.40
C SER A 3 -1.91 -5.40 -19.15
N LEU A 4 -1.91 -5.87 -17.90
CA LEU A 4 -1.31 -7.14 -17.48
C LEU A 4 -2.30 -8.31 -17.46
N PHE A 5 -3.59 -8.02 -17.18
CA PHE A 5 -4.62 -9.01 -16.92
C PHE A 5 -5.92 -8.77 -17.71
N PRO A 6 -5.85 -8.56 -19.06
CA PRO A 6 -7.02 -8.17 -19.85
C PRO A 6 -8.12 -9.25 -19.93
N ASP A 7 -7.77 -10.54 -19.74
CA ASP A 7 -8.68 -11.67 -19.90
C ASP A 7 -9.22 -12.19 -18.56
N THR A 8 -9.02 -11.43 -17.49
CA THR A 8 -9.43 -11.79 -16.13
C THR A 8 -10.26 -10.66 -15.50
N PRO A 9 -10.96 -10.89 -14.37
CA PRO A 9 -11.64 -9.82 -13.64
C PRO A 9 -10.72 -8.65 -13.22
N TYR A 10 -9.42 -8.89 -13.07
CA TYR A 10 -8.45 -7.83 -12.78
C TYR A 10 -8.23 -6.84 -13.94
N GLY A 11 -8.68 -7.19 -15.15
CA GLY A 11 -8.72 -6.30 -16.29
C GLY A 11 -9.81 -5.23 -16.22
N CYS A 12 -10.76 -5.38 -15.31
CA CYS A 12 -11.86 -4.45 -15.11
C CYS A 12 -11.57 -3.51 -13.93
N GLU A 13 -12.16 -2.32 -13.96
CA GLU A 13 -12.14 -1.38 -12.84
C GLU A 13 -13.08 -1.87 -11.74
N SER A 14 -12.56 -2.06 -10.51
CA SER A 14 -13.34 -2.62 -9.40
C SER A 14 -14.49 -1.72 -8.93
N GLY A 15 -14.33 -0.40 -9.05
CA GLY A 15 -15.38 0.59 -8.76
C GLY A 15 -16.42 0.75 -9.87
N GLY A 16 -16.19 0.09 -11.00
CA GLY A 16 -16.97 0.22 -12.22
C GLY A 16 -16.55 1.43 -13.08
N ASP A 17 -16.72 1.28 -14.38
CA ASP A 17 -16.48 2.35 -15.34
C ASP A 17 -17.75 3.21 -15.50
N PRO A 18 -17.72 4.53 -15.22
CA PRO A 18 -18.88 5.42 -15.37
C PRO A 18 -19.51 5.39 -16.77
N ASP A 19 -18.73 5.10 -17.81
CA ASP A 19 -19.23 5.00 -19.17
C ASP A 19 -20.07 3.72 -19.39
N HIS A 20 -19.84 2.66 -18.59
CA HIS A 20 -20.48 1.35 -18.71
C HIS A 20 -21.51 1.03 -17.62
N ILE A 21 -21.40 1.62 -16.41
CA ILE A 21 -22.38 1.39 -15.33
C ILE A 21 -23.83 1.59 -15.79
N PRO A 22 -24.18 2.65 -16.58
CA PRO A 22 -25.55 2.85 -17.03
C PRO A 22 -26.07 1.81 -18.04
N GLU A 23 -25.21 0.93 -18.56
CA GLU A 23 -25.59 -0.13 -19.50
C GLU A 23 -26.17 -1.36 -18.79
N LEU A 24 -25.95 -1.48 -17.46
CA LEU A 24 -26.48 -2.57 -16.65
C LEU A 24 -27.99 -2.45 -16.50
N SER A 25 -28.72 -3.53 -16.76
CA SER A 25 -30.12 -3.63 -16.37
C SER A 25 -30.28 -3.89 -14.88
N TYR A 26 -31.44 -3.55 -14.33
CA TYR A 26 -31.76 -3.83 -12.94
C TYR A 26 -31.77 -5.34 -12.64
N GLU A 27 -32.24 -6.12 -13.58
CA GLU A 27 -32.27 -7.59 -13.52
C GLU A 27 -30.86 -8.18 -13.46
N GLU A 28 -29.95 -7.73 -14.30
CA GLU A 28 -28.53 -8.16 -14.28
C GLU A 28 -27.87 -7.79 -12.95
N PHE A 29 -28.10 -6.58 -12.46
CA PHE A 29 -27.59 -6.14 -11.16
C PHE A 29 -28.07 -7.05 -10.01
N LEU A 30 -29.35 -7.34 -9.96
CA LEU A 30 -29.93 -8.22 -8.93
C LEU A 30 -29.42 -9.65 -9.04
N GLU A 31 -29.33 -10.19 -10.25
CA GLU A 31 -28.86 -11.57 -10.47
C GLU A 31 -27.37 -11.71 -10.12
N PHE A 32 -26.54 -10.71 -10.44
CA PHE A 32 -25.14 -10.67 -10.00
C PHE A 32 -25.04 -10.71 -8.47
N HIS A 33 -25.79 -9.85 -7.79
CA HIS A 33 -25.78 -9.82 -6.33
C HIS A 33 -26.26 -11.17 -5.75
N LYS A 34 -27.36 -11.72 -6.24
CA LYS A 34 -27.90 -12.99 -5.77
C LYS A 34 -26.93 -14.16 -5.98
N THR A 35 -26.19 -14.16 -7.08
CA THR A 35 -25.25 -15.22 -7.43
C THR A 35 -23.98 -15.16 -6.58
N TYR A 36 -23.36 -13.99 -6.50
CA TYR A 36 -22.00 -13.86 -5.93
C TYR A 36 -21.97 -13.43 -4.46
N TYR A 37 -23.00 -12.71 -3.97
CA TYR A 37 -23.10 -12.29 -2.57
C TYR A 37 -23.81 -13.31 -1.70
N HIS A 38 -23.50 -14.59 -1.94
CA HIS A 38 -24.05 -15.70 -1.18
C HIS A 38 -23.04 -16.18 -0.10
N PRO A 39 -23.50 -16.61 1.12
CA PRO A 39 -22.58 -17.11 2.16
C PRO A 39 -21.64 -18.22 1.71
N SER A 40 -22.09 -19.08 0.79
CA SER A 40 -21.24 -20.14 0.20
C SER A 40 -20.08 -19.61 -0.64
N ASN A 41 -20.08 -18.32 -0.99
CA ASN A 41 -19.03 -17.62 -1.73
C ASN A 41 -18.36 -16.55 -0.86
N SER A 42 -18.24 -16.81 0.43
CA SER A 42 -17.65 -15.84 1.37
C SER A 42 -16.66 -16.51 2.31
N TYR A 43 -15.68 -15.74 2.75
CA TYR A 43 -14.76 -16.09 3.82
C TYR A 43 -15.05 -15.23 5.03
N ILE A 44 -15.07 -15.83 6.22
CA ILE A 44 -15.33 -15.14 7.49
C ILE A 44 -14.06 -15.19 8.33
N TYR A 45 -13.51 -14.02 8.65
CA TYR A 45 -12.35 -13.87 9.50
C TYR A 45 -12.71 -13.18 10.80
N LEU A 46 -12.36 -13.80 11.93
CA LEU A 46 -12.57 -13.25 13.28
C LEU A 46 -11.23 -13.04 13.96
N TYR A 47 -11.02 -11.87 14.52
CA TYR A 47 -9.80 -11.51 15.24
C TYR A 47 -10.11 -10.76 16.52
N GLY A 48 -9.48 -11.15 17.61
CA GLY A 48 -9.56 -10.48 18.90
C GLY A 48 -9.77 -11.44 20.07
N ASN A 49 -9.77 -10.89 21.27
CA ASN A 49 -10.05 -11.64 22.49
C ASN A 49 -11.56 -11.73 22.72
N MET A 50 -12.21 -12.75 22.15
CA MET A 50 -13.64 -12.99 22.21
C MET A 50 -13.94 -14.46 22.49
N ASP A 51 -15.15 -14.77 22.98
CA ASP A 51 -15.67 -16.13 23.01
C ASP A 51 -16.02 -16.57 21.57
N MET A 52 -15.13 -17.36 21.00
CA MET A 52 -15.26 -17.82 19.61
C MET A 52 -16.50 -18.69 19.40
N ALA A 53 -16.84 -19.54 20.37
CA ALA A 53 -18.00 -20.41 20.25
C ALA A 53 -19.32 -19.59 20.24
N GLU A 54 -19.41 -18.57 21.08
CA GLU A 54 -20.55 -17.63 21.07
C GLU A 54 -20.68 -16.91 19.71
N LYS A 55 -19.56 -16.41 19.18
CA LYS A 55 -19.59 -15.66 17.89
C LYS A 55 -19.93 -16.56 16.71
N LEU A 56 -19.39 -17.77 16.67
CA LEU A 56 -19.73 -18.75 15.63
C LEU A 56 -21.20 -19.16 15.72
N ALA A 57 -21.72 -19.42 16.92
CA ALA A 57 -23.15 -19.73 17.13
C ALA A 57 -24.04 -18.56 16.67
N PHE A 58 -23.66 -17.32 17.00
CA PHE A 58 -24.40 -16.12 16.58
C PHE A 58 -24.46 -16.01 15.05
N ILE A 59 -23.31 -16.18 14.36
CA ILE A 59 -23.23 -16.11 12.89
C ILE A 59 -24.08 -17.20 12.25
N ASP A 60 -24.03 -18.42 12.78
CA ASP A 60 -24.83 -19.53 12.28
C ASP A 60 -26.33 -19.29 12.46
N GLU A 61 -26.76 -18.98 13.69
CA GLU A 61 -28.15 -18.79 14.03
C GLU A 61 -28.82 -17.61 13.33
N HIS A 62 -28.09 -16.47 13.21
CA HIS A 62 -28.66 -15.21 12.70
C HIS A 62 -28.40 -14.96 11.22
N TYR A 63 -27.51 -15.73 10.59
CA TYR A 63 -27.16 -15.51 9.20
C TYR A 63 -27.07 -16.81 8.39
N LEU A 64 -26.15 -17.72 8.69
CA LEU A 64 -25.86 -18.87 7.81
C LEU A 64 -27.02 -19.86 7.72
N SER A 65 -27.75 -20.08 8.83
CA SER A 65 -28.90 -21.00 8.86
C SER A 65 -30.07 -20.60 7.94
N ALA A 66 -30.10 -19.35 7.47
CA ALA A 66 -31.12 -18.87 6.53
C ALA A 66 -30.81 -19.26 5.06
N PHE A 67 -29.66 -19.86 4.77
CA PHE A 67 -29.24 -20.18 3.42
C PHE A 67 -28.95 -21.66 3.23
N GLU A 68 -29.35 -22.19 2.10
CA GLU A 68 -28.91 -23.50 1.62
C GLU A 68 -27.55 -23.36 0.94
N ARG A 69 -26.71 -24.41 0.97
CA ARG A 69 -25.43 -24.40 0.28
C ARG A 69 -25.64 -24.24 -1.23
N LEU A 70 -24.95 -23.27 -1.82
CA LEU A 70 -24.92 -23.01 -3.24
C LEU A 70 -23.50 -23.27 -3.77
N ASP A 71 -23.41 -23.87 -4.96
CA ASP A 71 -22.15 -24.02 -5.67
C ASP A 71 -22.00 -22.81 -6.62
N VAL A 72 -21.04 -21.94 -6.32
CA VAL A 72 -20.82 -20.69 -7.03
C VAL A 72 -19.52 -20.78 -7.83
N ASP A 73 -19.61 -20.64 -9.16
CA ASP A 73 -18.43 -20.52 -10.01
C ASP A 73 -17.86 -19.09 -9.93
N SER A 74 -16.97 -18.88 -8.99
CA SER A 74 -16.28 -17.60 -8.75
C SER A 74 -14.76 -17.71 -8.85
N GLU A 75 -14.25 -18.83 -9.38
CA GLU A 75 -12.81 -19.05 -9.52
C GLU A 75 -12.17 -18.04 -10.48
N ILE A 76 -11.14 -17.34 -9.99
CA ILE A 76 -10.34 -16.44 -10.82
C ILE A 76 -9.32 -17.27 -11.58
N ARG A 77 -9.39 -17.20 -12.90
CA ARG A 77 -8.45 -17.88 -13.78
C ARG A 77 -7.16 -17.08 -13.90
N ARG A 78 -6.05 -17.79 -14.10
CA ARG A 78 -4.77 -17.13 -14.38
C ARG A 78 -4.80 -16.45 -15.73
N GLN A 79 -4.18 -15.29 -15.82
CA GLN A 79 -3.82 -14.69 -17.10
C GLN A 79 -2.68 -15.49 -17.73
N GLU A 80 -2.87 -15.93 -18.96
CA GLU A 80 -1.79 -16.58 -19.72
C GLU A 80 -0.68 -15.56 -20.05
N PRO A 81 0.59 -15.98 -19.99
CA PRO A 81 1.71 -15.12 -20.37
C PRO A 81 1.59 -14.61 -21.80
N PHE A 82 2.03 -13.39 -22.02
CA PHE A 82 2.04 -12.81 -23.37
C PHE A 82 3.18 -13.38 -24.22
N GLU A 83 3.00 -13.49 -25.53
CA GLU A 83 4.09 -13.83 -26.45
C GLU A 83 5.22 -12.77 -26.44
N LYS A 84 4.85 -11.51 -26.24
CA LYS A 84 5.78 -10.38 -26.07
C LYS A 84 5.17 -9.33 -25.14
N ARG A 85 6.04 -8.58 -24.48
CA ARG A 85 5.65 -7.46 -23.64
C ARG A 85 4.77 -6.47 -24.42
N LYS A 86 3.66 -6.03 -23.82
CA LYS A 86 2.76 -5.04 -24.43
C LYS A 86 3.39 -3.65 -24.37
N ASP A 87 3.13 -2.85 -25.40
CA ASP A 87 3.50 -1.44 -25.49
C ASP A 87 2.25 -0.61 -25.72
N LEU A 88 1.88 0.25 -24.75
CA LEU A 88 0.62 0.97 -24.74
C LEU A 88 0.86 2.46 -24.51
N VAL A 89 0.07 3.28 -25.23
CA VAL A 89 0.00 4.72 -24.99
C VAL A 89 -1.42 5.06 -24.56
N MET A 90 -1.57 5.75 -23.45
CA MET A 90 -2.86 6.17 -22.90
C MET A 90 -2.84 7.65 -22.60
N GLU A 91 -4.00 8.31 -22.74
CA GLU A 91 -4.15 9.72 -22.39
C GLU A 91 -4.81 9.88 -21.01
N TYR A 92 -4.41 10.93 -20.29
CA TYR A 92 -5.13 11.36 -19.09
C TYR A 92 -5.42 12.87 -19.14
N PRO A 93 -6.54 13.33 -18.55
CA PRO A 93 -6.92 14.73 -18.62
C PRO A 93 -6.02 15.60 -17.72
N VAL A 94 -5.62 16.75 -18.27
CA VAL A 94 -4.98 17.83 -17.52
C VAL A 94 -5.73 19.12 -17.76
N SER A 95 -5.60 20.09 -16.83
CA SER A 95 -6.20 21.41 -16.97
C SER A 95 -5.52 22.23 -18.08
N GLU A 96 -6.22 23.24 -18.61
CA GLU A 96 -5.65 24.15 -19.64
C GLU A 96 -4.42 24.91 -19.14
N SER A 97 -4.28 25.12 -17.84
CA SER A 97 -3.16 25.81 -17.20
C SER A 97 -1.94 24.92 -16.95
N GLU A 98 -2.08 23.62 -16.97
CA GLU A 98 -0.98 22.67 -16.78
C GLU A 98 -0.16 22.51 -18.06
N SER A 99 1.14 22.22 -17.92
CA SER A 99 1.99 21.90 -19.05
C SER A 99 1.77 20.43 -19.47
N GLU A 100 1.80 20.16 -20.77
CA GLU A 100 1.88 18.79 -21.28
C GLU A 100 3.35 18.32 -21.33
N GLU A 101 4.31 19.24 -21.51
CA GLU A 101 5.74 18.96 -21.49
C GLU A 101 6.20 18.64 -20.05
N GLY A 102 6.96 17.55 -19.91
CA GLY A 102 7.48 17.09 -18.61
C GLY A 102 6.40 16.60 -17.65
N ASN A 103 5.22 16.22 -18.15
CA ASN A 103 4.10 15.78 -17.30
C ASN A 103 3.56 14.39 -17.67
N SER A 104 4.32 13.62 -18.46
CA SER A 104 4.00 12.23 -18.76
C SER A 104 4.50 11.28 -17.67
N TYR A 105 3.99 10.04 -17.72
CA TYR A 105 4.48 8.93 -16.92
C TYR A 105 4.92 7.80 -17.85
N LEU A 106 6.01 7.13 -17.47
CA LEU A 106 6.45 5.89 -18.10
C LEU A 106 6.43 4.80 -17.04
N ALA A 107 5.78 3.69 -17.34
CA ALA A 107 5.72 2.54 -16.44
C ALA A 107 6.22 1.29 -17.15
N TYR A 108 7.06 0.52 -16.46
CA TYR A 108 7.53 -0.80 -16.87
C TYR A 108 7.02 -1.81 -15.84
N SER A 109 6.03 -2.61 -16.23
CA SER A 109 5.33 -3.53 -15.34
C SER A 109 5.59 -4.98 -15.75
N THR A 110 5.77 -5.87 -14.77
CA THR A 110 6.04 -7.28 -15.02
C THR A 110 5.30 -8.14 -14.00
N VAL A 111 4.61 -9.19 -14.47
CA VAL A 111 3.96 -10.17 -13.60
C VAL A 111 5.02 -11.07 -12.96
N VAL A 112 4.91 -11.30 -11.67
CA VAL A 112 5.92 -11.99 -10.85
C VAL A 112 5.29 -13.09 -10.01
N GLY A 113 5.60 -14.33 -10.33
CA GLY A 113 5.29 -15.45 -9.44
C GLY A 113 3.80 -15.70 -9.21
N ASP A 114 3.47 -15.97 -7.97
CA ASP A 114 2.16 -16.37 -7.47
C ASP A 114 1.98 -15.83 -6.03
N ALA A 115 0.83 -15.29 -5.69
CA ALA A 115 0.55 -14.76 -4.36
C ALA A 115 0.80 -15.76 -3.22
N SER A 116 0.64 -17.05 -3.51
CA SER A 116 0.89 -18.12 -2.55
C SER A 116 2.38 -18.50 -2.36
N ASP A 117 3.28 -17.91 -3.17
CA ASP A 117 4.75 -18.08 -3.01
C ASP A 117 5.33 -16.93 -2.19
N VAL A 118 5.18 -17.03 -0.86
CA VAL A 118 5.62 -16.00 0.09
C VAL A 118 7.14 -15.77 0.02
N LEU A 119 7.94 -16.79 -0.32
CA LEU A 119 9.39 -16.60 -0.45
C LEU A 119 9.73 -15.66 -1.61
N THR A 120 9.17 -15.92 -2.78
CA THR A 120 9.36 -15.06 -3.96
C THR A 120 8.76 -13.67 -3.71
N GLY A 121 7.57 -13.59 -3.10
CA GLY A 121 6.92 -12.31 -2.76
C GLY A 121 7.79 -11.44 -1.86
N THR A 122 8.21 -11.96 -0.71
CA THR A 122 9.10 -11.22 0.21
C THR A 122 10.44 -10.87 -0.45
N ALA A 123 10.96 -11.73 -1.34
CA ALA A 123 12.18 -11.40 -2.08
C ALA A 123 11.97 -10.21 -3.04
N PHE A 124 10.79 -10.06 -3.63
CA PHE A 124 10.49 -8.89 -4.47
C PHE A 124 10.28 -7.60 -3.66
N GLU A 125 9.76 -7.67 -2.45
CA GLU A 125 9.77 -6.51 -1.53
C GLU A 125 11.21 -6.07 -1.20
N VAL A 126 12.11 -7.04 -0.96
CA VAL A 126 13.54 -6.76 -0.75
C VAL A 126 14.19 -6.19 -2.01
N LEU A 127 13.85 -6.71 -3.20
CA LEU A 127 14.33 -6.17 -4.48
C LEU A 127 13.84 -4.74 -4.73
N ASP A 128 12.58 -4.42 -4.40
CA ASP A 128 12.10 -3.04 -4.49
C ASP A 128 12.96 -2.12 -3.62
N TYR A 129 13.21 -2.52 -2.38
CA TYR A 129 14.09 -1.74 -1.50
C TYR A 129 15.49 -1.57 -2.11
N ALA A 130 16.13 -2.64 -2.50
CA ALA A 130 17.53 -2.62 -2.95
C ALA A 130 17.73 -1.93 -4.31
N LEU A 131 16.74 -1.97 -5.21
CA LEU A 131 16.84 -1.42 -6.57
C LEU A 131 16.29 0.01 -6.70
N LEU A 132 15.26 0.38 -5.91
CA LEU A 132 14.46 1.58 -6.15
C LEU A 132 14.22 2.43 -4.90
N SER A 133 13.94 1.83 -3.73
CA SER A 133 13.44 2.57 -2.58
C SER A 133 14.53 3.03 -1.62
N ALA A 134 15.65 2.30 -1.52
CA ALA A 134 16.77 2.69 -0.67
C ALA A 134 17.46 3.98 -1.17
N PRO A 135 17.99 4.83 -0.28
CA PRO A 135 18.83 5.95 -0.69
C PRO A 135 20.03 5.48 -1.54
N GLY A 136 20.19 6.06 -2.73
CA GLY A 136 21.25 5.66 -3.67
C GLY A 136 21.00 4.33 -4.39
N ALA A 137 19.79 3.81 -4.36
CA ALA A 137 19.41 2.58 -5.07
C ALA A 137 19.76 2.66 -6.57
N PRO A 138 20.44 1.63 -7.12
CA PRO A 138 21.14 1.74 -8.41
C PRO A 138 20.22 2.01 -9.59
N LEU A 139 19.05 1.40 -9.64
CA LEU A 139 18.12 1.57 -10.75
C LEU A 139 17.45 2.96 -10.70
N LYS A 140 17.02 3.40 -9.51
CA LYS A 140 16.50 4.75 -9.31
C LYS A 140 17.55 5.80 -9.69
N GLN A 141 18.78 5.64 -9.23
CA GLN A 141 19.87 6.57 -9.50
C GLN A 141 20.20 6.65 -10.99
N ALA A 142 20.31 5.52 -11.68
CA ALA A 142 20.59 5.47 -13.11
C ALA A 142 19.51 6.20 -13.95
N LEU A 143 18.24 6.05 -13.58
CA LEU A 143 17.13 6.74 -14.25
C LEU A 143 17.11 8.25 -13.97
N LEU A 144 17.41 8.67 -12.74
CA LEU A 144 17.49 10.08 -12.35
C LEU A 144 18.69 10.77 -12.98
N ASP A 145 19.87 10.16 -12.99
CA ASP A 145 21.09 10.70 -13.61
C ASP A 145 20.92 10.87 -15.12
N ALA A 146 20.17 9.98 -15.75
CA ALA A 146 19.81 10.08 -17.16
C ALA A 146 18.67 11.08 -17.44
N GLN A 147 18.14 11.74 -16.40
CA GLN A 147 17.05 12.71 -16.47
C GLN A 147 15.79 12.13 -17.16
N ILE A 148 15.48 10.88 -16.88
CA ILE A 148 14.29 10.22 -17.44
C ILE A 148 13.01 10.83 -16.89
N GLY A 149 12.95 11.11 -15.60
CA GLY A 149 11.80 11.75 -14.94
C GLY A 149 12.25 12.65 -13.79
N MET A 150 11.32 13.38 -13.23
CA MET A 150 11.53 14.18 -12.02
C MET A 150 11.58 13.30 -10.77
N ASP A 151 10.88 12.18 -10.77
CA ASP A 151 10.92 11.15 -9.73
C ASP A 151 10.79 9.76 -10.36
N VAL A 152 11.37 8.77 -9.66
CA VAL A 152 11.33 7.35 -10.02
C VAL A 152 11.02 6.56 -8.78
N TYR A 153 10.06 5.65 -8.88
CA TYR A 153 9.68 4.74 -7.80
C TYR A 153 9.30 3.36 -8.35
N GLY A 154 9.31 2.38 -7.48
CA GLY A 154 8.83 1.04 -7.76
C GLY A 154 7.72 0.64 -6.81
N SER A 155 7.07 -0.46 -7.12
CA SER A 155 6.17 -1.16 -6.21
C SER A 155 6.07 -2.62 -6.55
N TYR A 156 5.91 -3.45 -5.53
CA TYR A 156 5.50 -4.84 -5.65
C TYR A 156 4.08 -4.96 -5.10
N ASP A 157 3.15 -5.43 -5.92
CA ASP A 157 1.74 -5.61 -5.56
C ASP A 157 1.41 -7.10 -5.52
N ASP A 158 1.13 -7.60 -4.33
CA ASP A 158 0.77 -9.00 -4.03
C ASP A 158 -0.71 -9.19 -3.67
N GLY A 159 -1.52 -8.14 -3.76
CA GLY A 159 -2.95 -8.16 -3.45
C GLY A 159 -3.83 -8.96 -4.42
N ILE A 160 -3.23 -9.58 -5.44
CA ILE A 160 -3.93 -10.38 -6.47
C ILE A 160 -3.24 -11.72 -6.71
N MET A 161 -3.94 -12.67 -7.38
CA MET A 161 -3.44 -14.03 -7.62
C MET A 161 -2.05 -14.06 -8.26
N GLN A 162 -1.80 -13.20 -9.23
CA GLN A 162 -0.52 -13.09 -9.94
C GLN A 162 0.10 -11.72 -9.65
N PRO A 163 0.94 -11.62 -8.62
CA PRO A 163 1.62 -10.38 -8.24
C PRO A 163 2.37 -9.74 -9.41
N TYR A 164 2.60 -8.45 -9.33
CA TYR A 164 3.37 -7.74 -10.33
C TYR A 164 4.33 -6.72 -9.71
N PHE A 165 5.37 -6.40 -10.46
CA PHE A 165 6.40 -5.43 -10.09
C PHE A 165 6.41 -4.29 -11.09
N ASP A 166 6.35 -3.07 -10.59
CA ASP A 166 6.32 -1.84 -11.37
C ASP A 166 7.57 -0.99 -11.16
N ILE A 167 8.03 -0.37 -12.24
CA ILE A 167 9.04 0.69 -12.23
C ILE A 167 8.40 1.88 -12.96
N VAL A 168 8.26 3.01 -12.26
CA VAL A 168 7.56 4.18 -12.79
C VAL A 168 8.45 5.40 -12.75
N ALA A 169 8.56 6.09 -13.88
CA ALA A 169 9.12 7.44 -13.98
C ALA A 169 7.98 8.46 -14.14
N LYS A 170 7.95 9.43 -13.23
CA LYS A 170 6.98 10.52 -13.19
C LYS A 170 7.63 11.82 -13.63
N GLY A 171 6.85 12.71 -14.29
CA GLY A 171 7.36 14.00 -14.73
C GLY A 171 8.38 13.85 -15.85
N THR A 172 8.00 13.15 -16.90
CA THR A 172 8.82 12.78 -18.05
C THR A 172 8.13 13.16 -19.36
N ASP A 173 8.74 12.81 -20.49
CA ASP A 173 8.18 13.00 -21.83
C ASP A 173 8.11 11.66 -22.59
N PRO A 174 7.16 11.50 -23.54
CA PRO A 174 6.94 10.25 -24.27
C PRO A 174 8.15 9.80 -25.10
N ASP A 175 8.98 10.73 -25.58
CA ASP A 175 10.17 10.48 -26.40
C ASP A 175 11.32 9.83 -25.60
N LYS A 176 11.23 9.85 -24.28
CA LYS A 176 12.19 9.20 -23.37
C LYS A 176 11.92 7.70 -23.14
N LYS A 177 10.81 7.15 -23.69
CA LYS A 177 10.38 5.76 -23.45
C LYS A 177 11.47 4.73 -23.79
N GLU A 178 12.07 4.83 -24.98
CA GLU A 178 13.09 3.87 -25.42
C GLU A 178 14.30 3.90 -24.50
N LYS A 179 14.74 5.11 -24.10
CA LYS A 179 15.86 5.29 -23.17
C LYS A 179 15.51 4.77 -21.75
N PHE A 180 14.29 4.99 -21.30
CA PHE A 180 13.80 4.45 -20.04
C PHE A 180 13.91 2.91 -19.99
N VAL A 181 13.40 2.24 -21.02
CA VAL A 181 13.45 0.77 -21.11
C VAL A 181 14.88 0.27 -21.25
N GLU A 182 15.72 0.96 -22.04
CA GLU A 182 17.14 0.63 -22.20
C GLU A 182 17.89 0.68 -20.88
N ILE A 183 17.72 1.77 -20.10
CA ILE A 183 18.40 1.93 -18.80
C ILE A 183 17.94 0.85 -17.83
N ILE A 184 16.65 0.56 -17.74
CA ILE A 184 16.13 -0.54 -16.90
C ILE A 184 16.83 -1.84 -17.26
N ARG A 185 16.81 -2.21 -18.54
CA ARG A 185 17.40 -3.48 -18.99
C ARG A 185 18.90 -3.55 -18.74
N THR A 186 19.65 -2.54 -19.13
CA THR A 186 21.12 -2.52 -18.98
C THR A 186 21.54 -2.53 -17.52
N THR A 187 20.85 -1.79 -16.65
CA THR A 187 21.10 -1.81 -15.21
C THR A 187 20.78 -3.17 -14.59
N LEU A 188 19.63 -3.76 -14.92
CA LEU A 188 19.26 -5.09 -14.43
C LEU A 188 20.16 -6.20 -14.97
N GLU A 189 20.61 -6.11 -16.23
CA GLU A 189 21.58 -7.04 -16.84
C GLU A 189 22.93 -6.96 -16.14
N ASP A 190 23.42 -5.75 -15.82
CA ASP A 190 24.65 -5.54 -15.08
C ASP A 190 24.56 -6.11 -13.65
N ILE A 191 23.48 -5.79 -12.93
CA ILE A 191 23.25 -6.33 -11.57
C ILE A 191 23.13 -7.87 -11.60
N ALA A 192 22.38 -8.41 -12.55
CA ALA A 192 22.25 -9.87 -12.69
C ALA A 192 23.58 -10.56 -13.02
N ALA A 193 24.50 -9.89 -13.71
CA ALA A 193 25.81 -10.44 -14.08
C ALA A 193 26.85 -10.29 -12.95
N ASN A 194 26.90 -9.13 -12.28
CA ASN A 194 27.93 -8.75 -11.34
C ASN A 194 27.52 -8.89 -9.86
N GLY A 195 26.25 -9.13 -9.59
CA GLY A 195 25.67 -9.27 -8.25
C GLY A 195 25.06 -7.98 -7.72
N ILE A 196 24.10 -8.14 -6.80
CA ILE A 196 23.52 -7.03 -6.03
C ILE A 196 24.45 -6.73 -4.85
N ASP A 197 24.54 -5.46 -4.45
CA ASP A 197 25.21 -5.08 -3.22
C ASP A 197 24.63 -5.87 -2.03
N ARG A 198 25.49 -6.68 -1.41
CA ARG A 198 25.13 -7.54 -0.28
C ARG A 198 24.57 -6.75 0.89
N LYS A 199 25.12 -5.56 1.18
CA LYS A 199 24.64 -4.71 2.26
C LYS A 199 23.23 -4.16 1.98
N ALA A 200 22.94 -3.82 0.74
CA ALA A 200 21.60 -3.39 0.35
C ALA A 200 20.56 -4.52 0.51
N LEU A 201 20.94 -5.77 0.19
CA LEU A 201 20.06 -6.94 0.44
C LEU A 201 19.87 -7.19 1.93
N ASP A 202 20.94 -7.20 2.71
CA ASP A 202 20.87 -7.41 4.16
C ASP A 202 20.02 -6.32 4.84
N ALA A 203 20.17 -5.05 4.44
CA ALA A 203 19.35 -3.94 4.89
C ALA A 203 17.87 -4.11 4.51
N GLY A 204 17.59 -4.50 3.26
CA GLY A 204 16.23 -4.76 2.80
C GLY A 204 15.55 -5.89 3.56
N ILE A 205 16.22 -7.03 3.73
CA ILE A 205 15.70 -8.18 4.49
C ILE A 205 15.43 -7.77 5.93
N ASN A 206 16.36 -7.05 6.56
CA ASN A 206 16.22 -6.61 7.94
C ASN A 206 15.05 -5.62 8.10
N CYS A 207 14.92 -4.64 7.22
CA CYS A 207 13.78 -3.71 7.22
C CYS A 207 12.43 -4.42 7.14
N MET A 208 12.30 -5.42 6.25
CA MET A 208 11.05 -6.17 6.10
C MET A 208 10.79 -7.05 7.32
N GLU A 209 11.81 -7.70 7.89
CA GLU A 209 11.69 -8.49 9.11
C GLU A 209 11.26 -7.63 10.30
N PHE A 210 11.83 -6.42 10.47
CA PHE A 210 11.41 -5.48 11.51
C PHE A 210 9.95 -5.08 11.36
N ARG A 211 9.52 -4.70 10.16
CA ARG A 211 8.09 -4.38 9.89
C ARG A 211 7.17 -5.54 10.25
N TYR A 212 7.57 -6.75 9.89
CA TYR A 212 6.81 -7.95 10.19
C TYR A 212 6.70 -8.20 11.70
N ARG A 213 7.83 -8.10 12.45
CA ARG A 213 7.86 -8.32 13.90
C ARG A 213 7.14 -7.24 14.68
N GLU A 214 7.33 -5.99 14.32
CA GLU A 214 6.67 -4.84 14.94
C GLU A 214 5.16 -4.88 14.72
N ALA A 215 4.75 -5.22 13.52
CA ALA A 215 3.36 -5.19 13.07
C ALA A 215 2.67 -3.89 13.52
N ASP A 216 3.40 -2.78 13.36
CA ASP A 216 2.87 -1.43 13.58
C ASP A 216 2.21 -0.95 12.29
N PHE A 217 0.90 -0.88 12.31
CA PHE A 217 0.08 -0.44 11.18
C PHE A 217 -0.44 0.98 11.38
N SER A 218 0.21 1.76 12.26
CA SER A 218 -0.18 3.14 12.58
C SER A 218 -1.66 3.21 13.04
N SER A 219 -2.50 3.94 12.32
CA SER A 219 -3.93 4.10 12.65
C SER A 219 -4.82 2.93 12.23
N TRP A 220 -4.30 1.96 11.46
CA TRP A 220 -5.10 0.84 10.98
C TRP A 220 -5.25 -0.24 12.06
N PRO A 221 -6.46 -0.77 12.26
CA PRO A 221 -6.66 -1.86 13.21
C PRO A 221 -5.84 -3.10 12.84
N LYS A 222 -5.07 -3.62 13.79
CA LYS A 222 -4.18 -4.78 13.58
C LYS A 222 -4.92 -6.00 13.01
N GLY A 223 -6.14 -6.27 13.51
CA GLY A 223 -6.97 -7.37 13.01
C GLY A 223 -7.37 -7.21 11.54
N LEU A 224 -7.63 -5.98 11.09
CA LEU A 224 -7.90 -5.69 9.68
C LEU A 224 -6.67 -5.99 8.82
N MET A 225 -5.49 -5.51 9.23
CA MET A 225 -4.27 -5.73 8.44
C MET A 225 -3.90 -7.21 8.35
N TYR A 226 -4.05 -7.96 9.45
CA TYR A 226 -3.87 -9.42 9.40
C TYR A 226 -4.93 -10.11 8.55
N SER A 227 -6.19 -9.62 8.52
CA SER A 227 -7.20 -10.20 7.64
C SER A 227 -6.86 -10.01 6.17
N LEU A 228 -6.35 -8.84 5.78
CA LEU A 228 -5.90 -8.58 4.41
C LEU A 228 -4.75 -9.51 4.01
N ALA A 229 -3.75 -9.69 4.89
CA ALA A 229 -2.65 -10.62 4.66
C ALA A 229 -3.15 -12.08 4.54
N VAL A 230 -4.10 -12.50 5.38
CA VAL A 230 -4.70 -13.84 5.29
C VAL A 230 -5.46 -14.00 3.98
N PHE A 231 -6.31 -13.03 3.61
CA PHE A 231 -7.09 -13.11 2.37
C PHE A 231 -6.23 -13.06 1.11
N GLY A 232 -5.10 -12.39 1.11
CA GLY A 232 -4.14 -12.39 0.01
C GLY A 232 -3.71 -13.78 -0.44
N ASN A 233 -3.77 -14.77 0.46
CA ASN A 233 -3.49 -16.19 0.15
C ASN A 233 -4.75 -17.06 0.18
N TRP A 234 -5.62 -16.87 1.16
CA TRP A 234 -6.77 -17.74 1.39
C TRP A 234 -7.76 -17.76 0.22
N LEU A 235 -7.95 -16.62 -0.46
CA LEU A 235 -8.79 -16.52 -1.65
C LEU A 235 -8.37 -17.47 -2.78
N TYR A 236 -7.10 -17.92 -2.78
CA TYR A 236 -6.54 -18.76 -3.85
C TYR A 236 -6.12 -20.15 -3.36
N SER A 237 -5.95 -20.34 -2.05
CA SER A 237 -5.53 -21.63 -1.49
C SER A 237 -5.91 -21.73 0.01
N ASP A 238 -6.83 -22.63 0.32
CA ASP A 238 -7.22 -22.93 1.72
C ASP A 238 -6.02 -23.43 2.55
N GLU A 239 -5.12 -24.18 1.94
CA GLU A 239 -3.94 -24.76 2.63
C GLU A 239 -2.91 -23.67 3.02
N LYS A 240 -2.90 -22.54 2.31
CA LYS A 240 -1.92 -21.46 2.48
C LYS A 240 -2.51 -20.20 3.14
N ALA A 241 -3.71 -20.28 3.69
CA ALA A 241 -4.41 -19.13 4.28
C ALA A 241 -3.55 -18.29 5.25
N PHE A 242 -2.69 -18.91 6.03
CA PHE A 242 -1.87 -18.24 7.04
C PHE A 242 -0.37 -18.09 6.63
N ALA A 243 -0.02 -18.35 5.39
CA ALA A 243 1.38 -18.37 4.96
C ALA A 243 2.08 -17.01 5.18
N GLN A 244 1.43 -15.89 4.85
CA GLN A 244 2.01 -14.55 5.06
C GLN A 244 2.13 -14.16 6.54
N VAL A 245 1.19 -14.57 7.39
CA VAL A 245 1.27 -14.29 8.84
C VAL A 245 2.22 -15.24 9.58
N GLN A 246 2.81 -16.21 8.89
CA GLN A 246 3.80 -17.17 9.42
C GLN A 246 5.16 -17.02 8.72
N ALA A 247 5.47 -15.84 8.18
CA ALA A 247 6.61 -15.60 7.30
C ALA A 247 7.98 -15.45 8.00
N LEU A 248 8.09 -15.53 9.33
CA LEU A 248 9.41 -15.44 10.01
C LEU A 248 10.49 -16.38 9.43
N PRO A 249 10.20 -17.66 9.15
CA PRO A 249 11.19 -18.56 8.54
C PRO A 249 11.63 -18.14 7.13
N VAL A 250 10.82 -17.34 6.44
CA VAL A 250 11.13 -16.82 5.09
C VAL A 250 12.29 -15.84 5.16
N PHE A 251 12.33 -14.96 6.17
CA PHE A 251 13.44 -14.03 6.34
C PHE A 251 14.76 -14.73 6.61
N GLU A 252 14.77 -15.75 7.47
CA GLU A 252 15.96 -16.57 7.70
C GLU A 252 16.43 -17.23 6.40
N LYS A 253 15.49 -17.75 5.61
CA LYS A 253 15.80 -18.35 4.32
C LYS A 253 16.35 -17.34 3.31
N LEU A 254 15.83 -16.13 3.27
CA LEU A 254 16.33 -15.07 2.39
C LEU A 254 17.75 -14.63 2.78
N LYS A 255 18.07 -14.54 4.08
CA LYS A 255 19.45 -14.28 4.56
C LYS A 255 20.44 -15.33 4.07
N GLU A 256 20.06 -16.61 4.08
CA GLU A 256 20.88 -17.69 3.51
C GLU A 256 21.05 -17.53 1.99
N LEU A 257 19.96 -17.25 1.27
CA LEU A 257 19.93 -17.19 -0.19
C LEU A 257 20.60 -15.95 -0.76
N ALA A 258 20.67 -14.85 -0.03
CA ALA A 258 21.22 -13.58 -0.47
C ALA A 258 22.70 -13.63 -0.90
N GLY A 259 23.47 -14.65 -0.45
CA GLY A 259 24.85 -14.88 -0.91
C GLY A 259 25.00 -15.96 -1.98
N GLN A 260 23.89 -16.50 -2.51
CA GLN A 260 23.90 -17.66 -3.41
C GLN A 260 23.39 -17.36 -4.83
N GLY A 261 23.22 -16.07 -5.18
CA GLY A 261 22.76 -15.65 -6.51
C GLY A 261 21.23 -15.76 -6.72
N TYR A 262 20.47 -16.00 -5.67
CA TYR A 262 19.01 -16.16 -5.75
C TYR A 262 18.29 -14.90 -6.26
N PHE A 263 18.67 -13.73 -5.75
CA PHE A 263 18.07 -12.46 -6.16
C PHE A 263 18.41 -12.12 -7.62
N GLU A 264 19.64 -12.41 -8.06
CA GLU A 264 20.06 -12.26 -9.44
C GLU A 264 19.30 -13.18 -10.39
N GLU A 265 19.00 -14.40 -9.93
CA GLU A 265 18.16 -15.36 -10.67
C GLU A 265 16.73 -14.84 -10.81
N LEU A 266 16.14 -14.27 -9.75
CA LEU A 266 14.81 -13.64 -9.80
C LEU A 266 14.77 -12.48 -10.80
N ILE A 267 15.80 -11.62 -10.81
CA ILE A 267 15.91 -10.52 -11.77
C ILE A 267 15.93 -11.08 -13.20
N ARG A 268 16.78 -12.09 -13.49
CA ARG A 268 16.82 -12.71 -14.83
C ARG A 268 15.47 -13.27 -15.21
N LYS A 269 14.92 -14.12 -14.36
CA LYS A 269 13.69 -14.87 -14.64
C LYS A 269 12.48 -13.98 -14.84
N TYR A 270 12.29 -13.01 -13.96
CA TYR A 270 11.05 -12.25 -13.92
C TYR A 270 11.13 -10.85 -14.54
N LEU A 271 12.27 -10.16 -14.43
CA LEU A 271 12.39 -8.78 -14.91
C LEU A 271 13.00 -8.68 -16.31
N LEU A 272 13.92 -9.59 -16.67
CA LEU A 272 14.61 -9.57 -17.96
C LEU A 272 14.00 -10.53 -19.01
N ASP A 273 13.80 -11.79 -18.66
CA ASP A 273 13.40 -12.85 -19.60
C ASP A 273 11.89 -13.02 -19.70
N ASN A 274 11.13 -12.45 -18.78
CA ASN A 274 9.68 -12.59 -18.73
C ASN A 274 8.99 -11.66 -19.75
N THR A 275 8.17 -12.25 -20.61
CA THR A 275 7.36 -11.53 -21.61
C THR A 275 6.01 -11.07 -21.08
N HIS A 276 5.54 -11.62 -19.92
CA HIS A 276 4.29 -11.21 -19.31
C HIS A 276 4.46 -9.86 -18.60
N GLY A 277 4.34 -8.82 -19.36
CA GLY A 277 4.52 -7.44 -18.87
C GLY A 277 4.04 -6.41 -19.85
N SER A 278 4.11 -5.16 -19.45
CA SER A 278 3.75 -4.01 -20.27
C SER A 278 4.73 -2.84 -20.09
N VAL A 279 4.84 -2.02 -21.11
CA VAL A 279 5.39 -0.67 -21.06
C VAL A 279 4.24 0.28 -21.35
N ILE A 280 3.95 1.18 -20.43
CA ILE A 280 2.86 2.15 -20.58
C ILE A 280 3.46 3.56 -20.65
N THR A 281 3.05 4.31 -21.66
CA THR A 281 3.24 5.74 -21.73
C THR A 281 1.93 6.43 -21.46
N LEU A 282 1.81 7.10 -20.31
CA LEU A 282 0.63 7.87 -19.96
C LEU A 282 0.92 9.35 -20.27
N VAL A 283 0.19 9.89 -21.26
CA VAL A 283 0.40 11.23 -21.77
C VAL A 283 -0.68 12.19 -21.30
N PRO A 284 -0.32 13.39 -20.86
CA PRO A 284 -1.29 14.43 -20.53
C PRO A 284 -2.01 14.89 -21.80
N SER A 285 -3.29 15.18 -21.70
CA SER A 285 -4.10 15.61 -22.84
C SER A 285 -5.05 16.73 -22.41
N LYS A 286 -4.77 17.96 -22.87
CA LYS A 286 -5.66 19.11 -22.65
C LYS A 286 -6.98 18.92 -23.39
N GLY A 287 -8.06 19.37 -22.76
CA GLY A 287 -9.40 19.28 -23.31
C GLY A 287 -9.96 17.85 -23.38
N LEU A 288 -9.26 16.82 -22.90
CA LEU A 288 -9.78 15.43 -22.90
C LEU A 288 -11.05 15.31 -22.04
N ALA A 289 -11.06 15.92 -20.86
CA ALA A 289 -12.24 15.94 -19.99
C ALA A 289 -13.43 16.61 -20.70
N ALA A 290 -13.22 17.77 -21.30
CA ALA A 290 -14.27 18.49 -22.04
C ALA A 290 -14.76 17.72 -23.26
N ARG A 291 -13.90 16.99 -23.98
CA ARG A 291 -14.31 16.11 -25.09
C ARG A 291 -15.19 14.97 -24.61
N LYS A 292 -14.82 14.32 -23.49
CA LYS A 292 -15.62 13.25 -22.88
C LYS A 292 -16.97 13.76 -22.38
N GLU A 293 -16.99 14.90 -21.68
CA GLU A 293 -18.21 15.55 -21.19
C GLU A 293 -19.15 15.89 -22.36
N LYS A 294 -18.63 16.51 -23.41
CA LYS A 294 -19.43 16.83 -24.59
C LYS A 294 -20.00 15.60 -25.28
N ALA A 295 -19.22 14.52 -25.41
CA ALA A 295 -19.69 13.26 -25.97
C ALA A 295 -20.81 12.65 -25.12
N LEU A 296 -20.72 12.74 -23.80
CA LEU A 296 -21.78 12.32 -22.87
C LEU A 296 -23.02 13.18 -23.01
N GLU A 297 -22.88 14.51 -23.07
CA GLU A 297 -24.00 15.43 -23.30
C GLU A 297 -24.73 15.13 -24.60
N GLU A 298 -24.00 14.91 -25.71
CA GLU A 298 -24.57 14.54 -27.00
C GLU A 298 -25.33 13.21 -26.92
N LYS A 299 -24.79 12.20 -26.23
CA LYS A 299 -25.44 10.90 -26.00
C LYS A 299 -26.74 11.06 -25.21
N LEU A 300 -26.69 11.84 -24.11
CA LEU A 300 -27.84 12.11 -23.25
C LEU A 300 -28.92 12.93 -23.96
N GLN A 301 -28.54 13.94 -24.77
CA GLN A 301 -29.46 14.74 -25.55
C GLN A 301 -30.18 13.89 -26.60
N ALA A 302 -29.45 13.04 -27.34
CA ALA A 302 -30.02 12.13 -28.29
C ALA A 302 -31.02 11.14 -27.65
N HIS A 303 -30.67 10.63 -26.45
CA HIS A 303 -31.57 9.78 -25.69
C HIS A 303 -32.82 10.55 -25.26
N LEU A 304 -32.68 11.75 -24.73
CA LEU A 304 -33.80 12.61 -24.33
C LEU A 304 -34.74 12.94 -25.48
N GLU A 305 -34.19 13.18 -26.69
CA GLU A 305 -34.98 13.43 -27.91
C GLU A 305 -35.73 12.20 -28.38
N SER A 306 -35.24 11.00 -28.11
CA SER A 306 -35.90 9.74 -28.46
C SER A 306 -37.10 9.40 -27.57
N LEU A 307 -37.17 9.97 -26.38
CA LEU A 307 -38.26 9.73 -25.43
C LEU A 307 -39.53 10.48 -25.79
N SER A 308 -40.67 9.80 -25.64
CA SER A 308 -41.99 10.40 -25.69
C SER A 308 -42.22 11.39 -24.54
N GLN A 309 -43.24 12.23 -24.65
CA GLN A 309 -43.60 13.19 -23.59
C GLN A 309 -43.96 12.45 -22.27
N GLU A 310 -44.68 11.32 -22.39
CA GLU A 310 -45.08 10.50 -21.25
C GLU A 310 -43.87 9.87 -20.54
N GLU A 311 -42.87 9.37 -21.28
CA GLU A 311 -41.62 8.82 -20.73
C GLU A 311 -40.79 9.91 -20.02
N LYS A 312 -40.71 11.12 -20.60
CA LYS A 312 -40.07 12.29 -19.95
C LYS A 312 -40.73 12.63 -18.62
N GLU A 313 -42.06 12.70 -18.60
CA GLU A 313 -42.81 12.97 -17.38
C GLU A 313 -42.63 11.87 -16.34
N ALA A 314 -42.63 10.58 -16.75
CA ALA A 314 -42.37 9.47 -15.88
C ALA A 314 -40.94 9.52 -15.29
N LEU A 315 -39.95 9.86 -16.09
CA LEU A 315 -38.56 10.04 -15.63
C LEU A 315 -38.45 11.12 -14.56
N VAL A 316 -39.08 12.31 -14.80
CA VAL A 316 -39.09 13.38 -13.81
C VAL A 316 -39.80 12.97 -12.51
N GLN A 317 -40.92 12.22 -12.59
CA GLN A 317 -41.59 11.75 -11.38
C GLN A 317 -40.72 10.71 -10.61
N LYS A 318 -40.04 9.81 -11.34
CA LYS A 318 -39.14 8.84 -10.75
C LYS A 318 -37.95 9.50 -10.05
N THR A 319 -37.36 10.53 -10.64
CA THR A 319 -36.27 11.31 -10.04
C THR A 319 -36.75 12.03 -8.77
N LYS A 320 -37.91 12.72 -8.83
CA LYS A 320 -38.49 13.37 -7.65
C LYS A 320 -38.83 12.41 -6.51
N ALA A 321 -39.28 11.19 -6.86
CA ALA A 321 -39.55 10.16 -5.86
C ALA A 321 -38.26 9.66 -5.20
N LEU A 322 -37.19 9.52 -5.98
CA LEU A 322 -35.88 9.15 -5.47
C LEU A 322 -35.31 10.24 -4.55
N GLU A 323 -35.35 11.50 -4.97
CA GLU A 323 -34.93 12.65 -4.15
C GLU A 323 -35.70 12.70 -2.83
N ALA A 324 -37.03 12.57 -2.90
CA ALA A 324 -37.88 12.56 -1.71
C ALA A 324 -37.56 11.37 -0.78
N TYR A 325 -37.20 10.20 -1.32
CA TYR A 325 -36.76 9.04 -0.53
C TYR A 325 -35.41 9.28 0.13
N GLN A 326 -34.46 9.87 -0.57
CA GLN A 326 -33.13 10.17 -0.05
C GLN A 326 -33.13 11.26 1.02
N GLU A 327 -34.02 12.25 0.87
CA GLU A 327 -34.17 13.37 1.81
C GLU A 327 -35.16 13.08 2.96
N ALA A 328 -35.85 11.95 2.89
CA ALA A 328 -36.81 11.59 3.94
C ALA A 328 -36.10 11.47 5.29
N PRO A 329 -36.61 12.10 6.34
CA PRO A 329 -36.05 11.93 7.66
C PRO A 329 -36.21 10.45 8.08
N GLU A 330 -35.19 9.94 8.75
CA GLU A 330 -35.22 8.61 9.38
C GLU A 330 -36.45 8.47 10.30
N GLU A 331 -36.95 7.25 10.45
CA GLU A 331 -38.02 7.00 11.41
C GLU A 331 -37.56 7.38 12.82
N PRO A 332 -38.42 8.11 13.59
CA PRO A 332 -38.03 8.54 14.93
C PRO A 332 -37.63 7.35 15.82
N GLY A 333 -36.40 7.34 16.26
CA GLY A 333 -35.85 6.28 17.10
C GLY A 333 -35.09 5.18 16.35
N ALA A 334 -34.95 5.24 15.03
CA ALA A 334 -34.11 4.31 14.27
C ALA A 334 -32.66 4.35 14.75
N GLU A 335 -32.18 5.54 15.14
CA GLU A 335 -30.84 5.73 15.73
C GLU A 335 -30.60 4.91 17.01
N LYS A 336 -31.66 4.48 17.70
CA LYS A 336 -31.54 3.66 18.94
C LYS A 336 -31.07 2.24 18.70
N CYS A 337 -31.12 1.75 17.47
CA CYS A 337 -30.53 0.45 17.11
C CYS A 337 -28.99 0.50 17.07
N ILE A 338 -28.39 1.70 16.95
CA ILE A 338 -26.93 1.87 16.97
C ILE A 338 -26.45 1.69 18.42
N PRO A 339 -25.48 0.77 18.67
CA PRO A 339 -24.90 0.60 19.99
C PRO A 339 -24.17 1.88 20.41
N MET A 340 -24.66 2.56 21.42
CA MET A 340 -24.09 3.78 21.97
C MET A 340 -23.29 3.46 23.21
N LEU A 341 -22.09 4.07 23.32
CA LEU A 341 -21.31 4.03 24.55
C LEU A 341 -22.10 4.70 25.69
N LYS A 342 -22.13 4.04 26.82
CA LYS A 342 -22.70 4.58 28.07
C LYS A 342 -21.56 5.15 28.92
N ARG A 343 -21.92 6.02 29.87
CA ARG A 343 -20.95 6.59 30.80
C ARG A 343 -20.21 5.53 31.61
N GLU A 344 -20.87 4.41 31.88
CA GLU A 344 -20.31 3.26 32.59
C GLU A 344 -19.25 2.50 31.80
N ASP A 345 -19.28 2.59 30.45
CA ASP A 345 -18.31 1.95 29.57
C ASP A 345 -16.95 2.73 29.53
N ILE A 346 -16.96 3.96 30.01
CA ILE A 346 -15.75 4.78 30.12
C ILE A 346 -14.94 4.32 31.31
N ARG A 347 -13.70 3.91 31.04
CA ARG A 347 -12.76 3.55 32.14
C ARG A 347 -12.51 4.76 33.04
N LYS A 348 -12.62 4.54 34.37
CA LYS A 348 -12.40 5.59 35.38
C LYS A 348 -10.92 5.87 35.61
N GLU A 349 -10.07 4.89 35.31
CA GLU A 349 -8.64 4.95 35.53
C GLU A 349 -7.91 4.87 34.20
N ALA A 350 -6.84 5.65 34.04
CA ALA A 350 -5.96 5.54 32.89
C ALA A 350 -5.28 4.16 32.89
N ALA A 351 -5.01 3.62 31.70
CA ALA A 351 -4.21 2.43 31.59
C ALA A 351 -2.78 2.75 32.10
N GLY A 352 -2.36 2.03 33.13
CA GLY A 352 -0.99 2.11 33.63
C GLY A 352 -0.02 1.46 32.63
N PHE A 353 1.22 1.93 32.62
CA PHE A 353 2.33 1.27 31.93
C PHE A 353 3.50 1.10 32.91
N SER A 354 4.35 0.11 32.66
CA SER A 354 5.56 -0.10 33.45
C SER A 354 6.50 1.06 33.27
N ASN A 355 6.98 1.63 34.36
CA ASN A 355 7.93 2.73 34.35
C ASN A 355 8.84 2.62 35.59
N GLU A 356 10.05 2.16 35.40
CA GLU A 356 11.05 1.99 36.47
C GLU A 356 12.19 2.99 36.26
N PRO A 357 12.29 4.03 37.10
CA PRO A 357 13.38 4.98 37.03
C PRO A 357 14.66 4.39 37.66
N LEU A 358 15.74 4.44 36.89
CA LEU A 358 17.09 4.02 37.32
C LEU A 358 18.06 5.18 37.15
N ASP A 359 19.10 5.23 37.98
CA ASP A 359 20.25 6.10 37.78
C ASP A 359 21.38 5.30 37.13
N VAL A 360 21.85 5.77 35.98
CA VAL A 360 22.97 5.17 35.26
C VAL A 360 24.03 6.25 35.07
N ASP A 361 25.08 6.22 35.90
CA ASP A 361 26.20 7.17 35.87
C ASP A 361 25.75 8.65 35.95
N GLY A 362 24.70 8.94 36.75
CA GLY A 362 24.15 10.29 36.93
C GLY A 362 23.15 10.70 35.85
N SER A 363 22.79 9.82 34.93
CA SER A 363 21.73 10.04 33.94
C SER A 363 20.45 9.29 34.34
N LEU A 364 19.31 9.93 34.18
CA LEU A 364 17.99 9.28 34.37
C LEU A 364 17.76 8.29 33.25
N PHE A 365 17.58 7.02 33.60
CA PHE A 365 17.17 5.96 32.69
C PHE A 365 15.76 5.48 33.08
N LEU A 366 14.80 5.52 32.15
CA LEU A 366 13.45 5.02 32.34
C LEU A 366 13.30 3.68 31.65
N TYR A 367 13.12 2.62 32.42
CA TYR A 367 12.91 1.27 31.88
C TYR A 367 11.42 0.94 31.81
N HIS A 368 10.99 0.47 30.66
CA HIS A 368 9.61 0.07 30.39
C HIS A 368 9.59 -1.41 30.00
N GLU A 369 9.06 -2.26 30.86
CA GLU A 369 8.86 -3.69 30.57
C GLU A 369 7.55 -3.88 29.80
N VAL A 370 7.64 -4.02 28.49
CA VAL A 370 6.50 -4.23 27.58
C VAL A 370 6.79 -5.32 26.56
N PRO A 371 5.78 -6.07 26.10
CA PRO A 371 5.97 -7.08 25.03
C PRO A 371 6.32 -6.40 23.70
N THR A 372 7.51 -6.70 23.16
CA THR A 372 8.06 -6.05 21.96
C THR A 372 8.39 -7.03 20.83
N ASN A 373 7.99 -8.30 20.91
CA ASN A 373 8.32 -9.35 19.95
C ASN A 373 9.85 -9.51 19.72
N GLY A 374 10.66 -9.25 20.77
CA GLY A 374 12.11 -9.38 20.71
C GLY A 374 12.84 -8.15 20.18
N ILE A 375 12.16 -7.01 20.04
CA ILE A 375 12.77 -5.75 19.62
C ILE A 375 13.07 -4.91 20.88
N ALA A 376 14.29 -4.38 20.99
CA ALA A 376 14.65 -3.37 21.98
C ALA A 376 14.47 -1.97 21.36
N TYR A 377 13.84 -1.07 22.13
CA TYR A 377 13.67 0.33 21.75
C TYR A 377 14.52 1.19 22.69
N LEU A 378 15.29 2.11 22.12
CA LEU A 378 16.13 3.04 22.87
C LEU A 378 15.84 4.48 22.42
N ASP A 379 15.40 5.32 23.37
CA ASP A 379 15.20 6.73 23.17
C ASP A 379 16.26 7.52 23.95
N LEU A 380 17.13 8.23 23.26
CA LEU A 380 18.07 9.19 23.85
C LEU A 380 17.44 10.59 23.77
N MET A 381 17.19 11.20 24.92
CA MET A 381 16.55 12.51 25.02
C MET A 381 17.51 13.54 25.57
N PHE A 382 17.74 14.61 24.81
CA PHE A 382 18.62 15.71 25.16
C PHE A 382 17.79 16.96 25.50
N ASP A 383 17.92 17.45 26.74
CA ASP A 383 17.16 18.61 27.19
C ASP A 383 17.58 19.89 26.45
N LEU A 384 16.60 20.63 25.96
CA LEU A 384 16.77 21.86 25.20
C LEU A 384 16.53 23.14 26.02
N LYS A 385 16.28 23.00 27.31
CA LYS A 385 15.93 24.10 28.21
C LYS A 385 16.88 25.29 28.13
N ASP A 386 18.18 25.03 28.04
CA ASP A 386 19.23 26.06 28.01
C ASP A 386 19.59 26.48 26.56
N LEU A 387 18.86 26.02 25.55
CA LEU A 387 19.13 26.41 24.18
C LEU A 387 18.65 27.84 23.89
N ALA A 388 19.56 28.68 23.42
CA ALA A 388 19.22 30.05 23.02
C ALA A 388 18.16 30.05 21.90
N PRO A 389 17.11 30.87 21.99
CA PRO A 389 15.98 30.88 21.05
C PRO A 389 16.38 31.05 19.58
N GLU A 390 17.44 31.83 19.30
CA GLU A 390 17.98 32.04 17.96
C GLU A 390 18.61 30.78 17.34
N LYS A 391 18.90 29.74 18.15
CA LYS A 391 19.43 28.45 17.69
C LYS A 391 18.33 27.43 17.38
N VAL A 392 17.11 27.64 17.83
CA VAL A 392 15.99 26.69 17.63
C VAL A 392 15.74 26.37 16.13
N PRO A 393 15.76 27.33 15.18
CA PRO A 393 15.61 27.00 13.76
C PRO A 393 16.72 26.07 13.22
N TYR A 394 17.95 26.17 13.78
CA TYR A 394 19.05 25.30 13.37
C TYR A 394 18.90 23.86 13.86
N LEU A 395 18.16 23.62 14.95
CA LEU A 395 17.77 22.25 15.35
C LEU A 395 16.85 21.59 14.33
N GLY A 396 15.89 22.33 13.78
CA GLY A 396 15.05 21.84 12.72
C GLY A 396 15.85 21.43 11.48
N LEU A 397 16.84 22.25 11.10
CA LEU A 397 17.77 21.92 10.01
C LEU A 397 18.64 20.71 10.37
N LEU A 398 19.22 20.66 11.57
CA LEU A 398 20.03 19.53 12.02
C LEU A 398 19.24 18.22 11.97
N LYS A 399 18.01 18.21 12.50
CA LYS A 399 17.09 17.07 12.39
C LYS A 399 16.91 16.59 10.96
N SER A 400 16.77 17.53 10.01
CA SER A 400 16.49 17.21 8.60
C SER A 400 17.70 16.70 7.83
N VAL A 401 18.93 16.97 8.29
CA VAL A 401 20.16 16.57 7.57
C VAL A 401 20.84 15.35 8.21
N LEU A 402 20.62 15.08 9.48
CA LEU A 402 21.22 13.93 10.15
C LEU A 402 20.73 12.63 9.51
N GLY A 403 21.67 11.80 9.04
CA GLY A 403 21.38 10.56 8.34
C GLY A 403 21.17 10.71 6.82
N TYR A 404 21.11 11.95 6.29
CA TYR A 404 20.86 12.23 4.87
C TYR A 404 21.99 12.95 4.16
N VAL A 405 23.14 13.05 4.78
CA VAL A 405 24.36 13.65 4.21
C VAL A 405 25.54 12.73 4.40
N ASP A 406 26.55 12.87 3.54
CA ASP A 406 27.78 12.13 3.65
C ASP A 406 28.48 12.42 4.98
N THR A 407 29.12 11.41 5.52
CA THR A 407 29.94 11.48 6.74
C THR A 407 31.43 11.36 6.39
N ALA A 408 32.30 11.40 7.39
CA ALA A 408 33.72 11.16 7.18
C ALA A 408 34.05 9.71 6.72
N HIS A 409 33.11 8.76 6.91
CA HIS A 409 33.36 7.33 6.69
C HIS A 409 32.38 6.70 5.69
N TYR A 410 31.23 7.31 5.45
CA TYR A 410 30.14 6.76 4.63
C TYR A 410 29.55 7.85 3.73
N THR A 411 29.23 7.50 2.51
CA THR A 411 28.24 8.25 1.73
C THR A 411 26.86 8.11 2.39
N TYR A 412 25.92 8.99 2.07
CA TYR A 412 24.58 8.95 2.65
C TYR A 412 23.85 7.61 2.36
N GLY A 413 24.07 7.03 1.18
CA GLY A 413 23.50 5.74 0.80
C GLY A 413 24.11 4.58 1.59
N GLU A 414 25.44 4.53 1.73
CA GLU A 414 26.14 3.54 2.56
C GLU A 414 25.73 3.66 4.03
N LEU A 415 25.60 4.88 4.56
CA LEU A 415 25.13 5.11 5.94
C LEU A 415 23.72 4.59 6.15
N SER A 416 22.82 4.83 5.21
CA SER A 416 21.45 4.31 5.26
C SER A 416 21.43 2.77 5.27
N ASN A 417 22.22 2.14 4.42
CA ASN A 417 22.32 0.68 4.38
C ASN A 417 22.92 0.11 5.67
N GLU A 418 23.95 0.74 6.25
CA GLU A 418 24.51 0.32 7.56
C GLU A 418 23.46 0.43 8.68
N ILE A 419 22.77 1.56 8.78
CA ILE A 419 21.71 1.75 9.79
C ILE A 419 20.63 0.67 9.64
N ASN A 420 20.17 0.42 8.43
CA ASN A 420 19.09 -0.51 8.17
C ASN A 420 19.52 -2.00 8.24
N ALA A 421 20.80 -2.30 8.00
CA ALA A 421 21.32 -3.66 8.17
C ALA A 421 21.52 -4.04 9.65
N GLU A 422 21.94 -3.09 10.49
CA GLU A 422 22.28 -3.33 11.89
C GLU A 422 21.16 -2.99 12.87
N THR A 423 20.16 -2.21 12.45
CA THR A 423 19.07 -1.73 13.31
C THR A 423 17.73 -1.78 12.60
N GLY A 424 16.64 -1.62 13.32
CA GLY A 424 15.30 -1.41 12.75
C GLY A 424 15.06 0.04 12.29
N GLY A 425 16.10 0.87 12.29
CA GLY A 425 16.06 2.28 11.92
C GLY A 425 16.41 3.20 13.09
N ILE A 426 16.91 4.39 12.74
CA ILE A 426 17.18 5.48 13.67
C ILE A 426 16.30 6.67 13.26
N ASN A 427 15.54 7.19 14.20
CA ASN A 427 14.66 8.35 14.00
C ASN A 427 15.13 9.52 14.87
N ILE A 428 15.13 10.72 14.31
CA ILE A 428 15.55 11.94 14.98
C ILE A 428 14.35 12.88 15.08
N GLY A 429 14.04 13.33 16.31
CA GLY A 429 12.86 14.12 16.61
C GLY A 429 13.14 15.35 17.47
N ILE A 430 12.16 16.22 17.53
CA ILE A 430 12.03 17.26 18.54
C ILE A 430 10.67 17.02 19.19
N GLU A 431 10.70 16.76 20.50
CA GLU A 431 9.51 16.43 21.28
C GLU A 431 9.25 17.56 22.28
N VAL A 432 7.98 17.86 22.53
CA VAL A 432 7.56 18.81 23.56
C VAL A 432 6.55 18.12 24.45
N PHE A 433 6.80 18.14 25.75
CA PHE A 433 5.97 17.52 26.77
C PHE A 433 5.39 18.60 27.66
N ASP A 434 4.08 18.77 27.65
CA ASP A 434 3.37 19.69 28.53
C ASP A 434 3.31 19.11 29.96
N HIS A 435 3.49 19.94 30.96
CA HIS A 435 3.34 19.54 32.38
C HIS A 435 1.85 19.45 32.72
N VAL A 436 1.45 18.34 33.36
CA VAL A 436 0.03 18.08 33.71
C VAL A 436 -0.51 19.14 34.68
N ASP A 437 0.34 19.69 35.54
CA ASP A 437 -0.02 20.63 36.61
C ASP A 437 0.16 22.11 36.19
N SER A 438 0.61 22.38 34.98
CA SER A 438 0.88 23.73 34.49
C SER A 438 0.46 23.88 33.03
N THR A 439 -0.10 25.03 32.70
CA THR A 439 -0.44 25.39 31.31
C THR A 439 0.65 26.22 30.64
N GLU A 440 1.70 26.56 31.34
CA GLU A 440 2.79 27.43 30.88
C GLU A 440 4.15 26.71 30.86
N ASP A 441 4.28 25.59 31.59
CA ASP A 441 5.53 24.85 31.71
C ASP A 441 5.52 23.63 30.76
N TYR A 442 6.64 23.43 30.07
CA TYR A 442 6.87 22.31 29.16
C TYR A 442 8.35 21.94 29.16
N ASP A 443 8.64 20.69 28.81
CA ASP A 443 9.98 20.20 28.54
C ASP A 443 10.13 20.00 27.01
N ALA A 444 11.17 20.61 26.43
CA ALA A 444 11.53 20.41 25.03
C ALA A 444 12.78 19.54 24.94
N MET A 445 12.71 18.48 24.16
CA MET A 445 13.75 17.49 24.00
C MET A 445 14.13 17.30 22.54
N PHE A 446 15.44 17.17 22.27
CA PHE A 446 15.91 16.61 21.02
C PHE A 446 16.06 15.09 21.21
N SER A 447 15.35 14.31 20.40
CA SER A 447 15.29 12.86 20.56
C SER A 447 16.02 12.13 19.45
N VAL A 448 16.77 11.08 19.82
CA VAL A 448 17.33 10.10 18.88
C VAL A 448 16.82 8.74 19.30
N ARG A 449 15.98 8.14 18.46
CA ARG A 449 15.30 6.87 18.72
C ARG A 449 15.86 5.78 17.82
N GLY A 450 16.33 4.71 18.41
CA GLY A 450 16.79 3.52 17.74
C GLY A 450 16.00 2.29 18.17
N LYS A 451 15.98 1.30 17.31
CA LYS A 451 15.41 -0.03 17.61
C LYS A 451 16.29 -1.11 17.04
N GLY A 452 16.47 -2.22 17.82
CA GLY A 452 17.35 -3.32 17.45
C GLY A 452 16.91 -4.65 18.03
#